data_bc7366f885d7d46d0a8d124c804e5db7
#
_entry.id   bc7366f885d7d46d0a8d124c804e5db7
#
_cell.length_a   1.000
_cell.length_b   1.000
_cell.length_c   1.000
_cell.angle_alpha   90.00
_cell.angle_beta   90.00
_cell.angle_gamma   90.00
#
_symmetry.space_group_name_H-M   'P 1'
#
loop_
_entity.id
_entity.type
_entity.pdbx_description
1 polymer ?
#
loop_
_entity_poly.entity_id
_entity_poly.type
_entity_poly.pdbx_seq_one_letter_code
_entity_poly.pdbx_strand_id
1 'polypeptide(L)'
;MYKRQGDILKRHKDRFSCEISTTLNLGGDTWPIYLEPSGRHGLKGIKINLKPGDMLIYRGEDLEHWREPFTGEKCAQVFLHYNSEDTEGAENNLYDTRPHPGLPAWFKRKSYC
;
A
#
# COMPACT_ATOMS: atom_id res chain seq x y z
N MET A 1 -1.39 10.34 2.78
CA MET A 1 0.05 10.31 2.50
C MET A 1 0.38 11.25 1.36
N TYR A 2 1.41 12.01 1.52
CA TYR A 2 1.86 13.00 0.56
C TYR A 2 3.22 12.59 -0.01
N LYS A 3 3.35 12.56 -1.33
CA LYS A 3 4.55 12.07 -2.00
C LYS A 3 5.22 13.15 -2.83
N ARG A 4 6.54 13.05 -2.94
CA ARG A 4 7.41 13.99 -3.64
C ARG A 4 8.13 13.31 -4.78
N GLN A 5 8.62 14.11 -5.71
CA GLN A 5 9.42 13.62 -6.83
C GLN A 5 10.58 12.72 -6.34
N GLY A 6 10.75 11.59 -6.99
CA GLY A 6 11.80 10.62 -6.67
C GLY A 6 11.40 9.54 -5.67
N ASP A 7 10.28 9.69 -5.00
CA ASP A 7 9.79 8.63 -4.10
C ASP A 7 9.56 7.35 -4.89
N ILE A 8 9.83 6.22 -4.25
CA ILE A 8 9.68 4.91 -4.85
C ILE A 8 9.02 3.96 -3.84
N LEU A 9 8.24 3.03 -4.34
CA LEU A 9 7.72 1.90 -3.56
C LEU A 9 8.28 0.62 -4.18
N LYS A 10 9.20 -0.02 -3.48
CA LYS A 10 9.83 -1.25 -3.97
C LYS A 10 8.82 -2.38 -4.07
N ARG A 11 9.03 -3.27 -5.03
CA ARG A 11 8.21 -4.45 -5.25
C ARG A 11 8.15 -5.31 -3.98
N HIS A 12 6.94 -5.60 -3.50
CA HIS A 12 6.73 -6.36 -2.27
C HIS A 12 5.31 -6.92 -2.19
N LYS A 13 5.12 -7.80 -1.22
CA LYS A 13 3.80 -8.17 -0.72
C LYS A 13 3.64 -7.58 0.67
N ASP A 14 2.41 -7.21 1.01
CA ASP A 14 2.11 -6.69 2.34
C ASP A 14 2.14 -7.79 3.39
N ARG A 15 2.10 -7.37 4.64
CA ARG A 15 2.02 -8.29 5.76
C ARG A 15 0.58 -8.74 6.01
N PHE A 16 0.44 -9.69 6.92
CA PHE A 16 -0.83 -10.21 7.38
C PHE A 16 -1.85 -9.11 7.78
N SER A 17 -1.40 -8.05 8.42
CA SER A 17 -2.27 -6.93 8.82
C SER A 17 -2.88 -6.18 7.64
N CYS A 18 -2.36 -6.40 6.45
CA CYS A 18 -2.80 -5.76 5.21
C CYS A 18 -3.32 -6.80 4.22
N GLU A 19 -4.09 -7.76 4.72
CA GLU A 19 -4.70 -8.81 3.91
C GLU A 19 -5.49 -8.21 2.74
N ILE A 20 -6.31 -7.21 3.04
CA ILE A 20 -7.03 -6.44 2.04
C ILE A 20 -6.52 -5.01 2.11
N SER A 21 -5.91 -4.56 1.04
CA SER A 21 -5.32 -3.23 0.94
C SER A 21 -6.10 -2.37 -0.03
N THR A 22 -6.15 -1.08 0.27
CA THR A 22 -6.71 -0.10 -0.65
C THR A 22 -5.76 1.05 -0.84
N THR A 23 -5.81 1.66 -2.01
CA THR A 23 -5.16 2.93 -2.28
C THR A 23 -6.15 3.86 -2.97
N LEU A 24 -6.40 5.01 -2.35
CA LEU A 24 -7.30 6.04 -2.85
C LEU A 24 -6.48 7.26 -3.27
N ASN A 25 -6.61 7.67 -4.53
CA ASN A 25 -5.99 8.89 -5.01
C ASN A 25 -6.85 10.10 -4.59
N LEU A 26 -6.27 10.98 -3.79
CA LEU A 26 -6.93 12.22 -3.34
C LEU A 26 -6.68 13.39 -4.26
N GLY A 27 -5.61 13.36 -5.05
CA GLY A 27 -5.28 14.43 -5.97
C GLY A 27 -3.79 14.57 -6.22
N GLY A 28 -3.45 15.60 -7.00
CA GLY A 28 -2.08 15.85 -7.45
C GLY A 28 -1.74 15.11 -8.74
N ASP A 29 -0.46 14.94 -8.99
CA ASP A 29 0.02 14.24 -10.18
C ASP A 29 -0.19 12.73 -10.05
N THR A 30 -0.45 12.07 -11.17
CA THR A 30 -0.66 10.63 -11.19
C THR A 30 0.64 9.89 -10.86
N TRP A 31 0.56 8.95 -9.93
CA TRP A 31 1.64 8.04 -9.64
C TRP A 31 1.14 6.60 -9.81
N PRO A 32 1.44 5.98 -10.95
CA PRO A 32 0.93 4.64 -11.23
C PRO A 32 1.34 3.61 -10.19
N ILE A 33 0.45 2.69 -9.89
CA ILE A 33 0.77 1.49 -9.11
C ILE A 33 0.82 0.29 -10.05
N TYR A 34 1.82 -0.57 -9.85
CA TYR A 34 1.96 -1.82 -10.58
C TYR A 34 1.54 -2.97 -9.69
N LEU A 35 0.81 -3.91 -10.25
CA LEU A 35 0.27 -5.07 -9.54
C LEU A 35 0.45 -6.32 -10.38
N GLU A 36 0.88 -7.42 -9.77
CA GLU A 36 0.93 -8.72 -10.43
C GLU A 36 -0.29 -9.55 -9.99
N PRO A 37 -1.36 -9.63 -10.80
CA PRO A 37 -2.62 -10.23 -10.38
C PRO A 37 -2.60 -11.75 -10.31
N SER A 38 -1.58 -12.42 -10.87
CA SER A 38 -1.49 -13.89 -10.82
C SER A 38 -1.04 -14.43 -9.46
N GLY A 39 -0.51 -13.59 -8.59
CA GLY A 39 0.11 -14.00 -7.32
C GLY A 39 1.51 -14.56 -7.46
N ARG A 40 2.05 -14.67 -8.67
CA ARG A 40 3.40 -15.18 -8.92
C ARG A 40 4.46 -14.13 -8.67
N HIS A 41 5.64 -14.58 -8.28
CA HIS A 41 6.78 -13.72 -8.03
C HIS A 41 7.49 -13.31 -9.33
N GLY A 42 7.92 -12.05 -9.40
CA GLY A 42 8.87 -11.58 -10.41
C GLY A 42 8.30 -11.33 -11.82
N LEU A 43 7.00 -11.42 -12.00
CA LEU A 43 6.39 -11.18 -13.30
C LEU A 43 6.22 -9.68 -13.59
N LYS A 44 5.92 -9.38 -14.86
CA LYS A 44 5.83 -8.00 -15.36
C LYS A 44 4.72 -7.18 -14.69
N GLY A 45 3.62 -7.80 -14.30
CA GLY A 45 2.47 -7.13 -13.72
C GLY A 45 1.72 -6.23 -14.69
N ILE A 46 0.78 -5.48 -14.14
CA ILE A 46 0.01 -4.48 -14.90
C ILE A 46 0.18 -3.10 -14.27
N LYS A 47 0.18 -2.08 -15.10
CA LYS A 47 0.25 -0.69 -14.69
C LYS A 47 -1.17 -0.15 -14.49
N ILE A 48 -1.44 0.42 -13.33
CA ILE A 48 -2.75 0.98 -12.99
C ILE A 48 -2.61 2.47 -12.70
N ASN A 49 -3.35 3.27 -13.46
CA ASN A 49 -3.42 4.71 -13.25
C ASN A 49 -4.73 5.03 -12.53
N LEU A 50 -4.63 5.67 -11.36
CA LEU A 50 -5.79 6.11 -10.59
C LEU A 50 -5.94 7.61 -10.73
N LYS A 51 -7.12 8.05 -11.15
CA LYS A 51 -7.48 9.48 -11.16
C LYS A 51 -7.91 9.90 -9.75
N PRO A 52 -7.91 11.21 -9.44
CA PRO A 52 -8.46 11.68 -8.16
C PRO A 52 -9.86 11.13 -7.93
N GLY A 53 -10.07 10.51 -6.76
CA GLY A 53 -11.31 9.84 -6.40
C GLY A 53 -11.37 8.36 -6.71
N ASP A 54 -10.45 7.84 -7.52
CA ASP A 54 -10.39 6.40 -7.81
C ASP A 54 -9.74 5.66 -6.65
N MET A 55 -10.25 4.46 -6.38
CA MET A 55 -9.70 3.56 -5.37
C MET A 55 -9.40 2.20 -5.97
N LEU A 56 -8.22 1.68 -5.71
CA LEU A 56 -7.86 0.30 -6.00
C LEU A 56 -7.98 -0.52 -4.73
N ILE A 57 -8.67 -1.66 -4.82
CA ILE A 57 -8.79 -2.64 -3.73
C ILE A 57 -8.11 -3.93 -4.19
N TYR A 58 -7.20 -4.44 -3.39
CA TYR A 58 -6.43 -5.64 -3.77
C TYR A 58 -6.00 -6.44 -2.53
N ARG A 59 -5.63 -7.68 -2.76
CA ARG A 59 -5.12 -8.55 -1.70
C ARG A 59 -3.62 -8.29 -1.52
N GLY A 60 -3.30 -7.30 -0.73
CA GLY A 60 -1.91 -6.85 -0.55
C GLY A 60 -0.97 -7.94 -0.04
N GLU A 61 -1.47 -8.85 0.79
CA GLU A 61 -0.70 -9.98 1.32
C GLU A 61 -0.33 -11.01 0.23
N ASP A 62 -1.19 -11.20 -0.77
CA ASP A 62 -1.03 -12.23 -1.78
C ASP A 62 -0.37 -11.75 -3.06
N LEU A 63 -0.52 -10.47 -3.39
CA LEU A 63 -0.14 -9.92 -4.68
C LEU A 63 1.03 -8.97 -4.57
N GLU A 64 2.06 -9.21 -5.38
CA GLU A 64 3.16 -8.26 -5.48
C GLU A 64 2.68 -6.95 -6.09
N HIS A 65 3.11 -5.85 -5.50
CA HIS A 65 2.80 -4.52 -5.99
C HIS A 65 3.96 -3.57 -5.72
N TRP A 66 4.06 -2.54 -6.55
CA TRP A 66 5.15 -1.58 -6.50
C TRP A 66 4.81 -0.31 -7.24
N ARG A 67 5.63 0.71 -7.05
CA ARG A 67 5.58 1.94 -7.82
C ARG A 67 6.98 2.31 -8.25
N GLU A 68 7.12 2.69 -9.52
CA GLU A 68 8.36 3.23 -10.05
C GLU A 68 8.62 4.62 -9.46
N PRO A 69 9.84 5.18 -9.62
CA PRO A 69 10.12 6.52 -9.09
C PRO A 69 9.09 7.55 -9.54
N PHE A 70 8.59 8.32 -8.58
CA PHE A 70 7.60 9.35 -8.87
C PHE A 70 8.21 10.46 -9.71
N THR A 71 7.62 10.74 -10.87
CA THR A 71 8.10 11.77 -11.79
C THR A 71 7.34 13.09 -11.70
N GLY A 72 6.22 13.11 -10.94
CA GLY A 72 5.45 14.32 -10.69
C GLY A 72 6.00 15.14 -9.54
N GLU A 73 5.32 16.23 -9.22
CA GLU A 73 5.70 17.11 -8.11
C GLU A 73 5.05 16.67 -6.81
N LYS A 74 3.75 16.39 -6.84
CA LYS A 74 2.94 16.12 -5.64
C LYS A 74 1.89 15.08 -5.93
N CYS A 75 1.70 14.15 -4.99
CA CYS A 75 0.65 13.15 -5.05
C CYS A 75 0.13 12.90 -3.63
N ALA A 76 -1.17 13.00 -3.45
CA ALA A 76 -1.81 12.73 -2.16
C ALA A 76 -2.65 11.47 -2.25
N GLN A 77 -2.45 10.55 -1.31
CA GLN A 77 -3.11 9.25 -1.28
C GLN A 77 -3.47 8.85 0.14
N VAL A 78 -4.51 8.03 0.26
CA VAL A 78 -4.88 7.36 1.50
C VAL A 78 -4.80 5.86 1.29
N PHE A 79 -4.20 5.17 2.26
CA PHE A 79 -4.15 3.72 2.30
C PHE A 79 -5.02 3.23 3.45
N LEU A 80 -5.92 2.30 3.16
CA LEU A 80 -6.74 1.64 4.16
C LEU A 80 -6.47 0.15 4.08
N HIS A 81 -6.31 -0.47 5.25
CA HIS A 81 -5.95 -1.88 5.34
C HIS A 81 -6.93 -2.62 6.23
N TYR A 82 -7.33 -3.82 5.81
CA TYR A 82 -8.35 -4.60 6.48
C TYR A 82 -7.93 -6.06 6.59
N ASN A 83 -8.44 -6.72 7.64
CA ASN A 83 -8.50 -8.16 7.73
C ASN A 83 -9.96 -8.60 7.66
N SER A 84 -10.20 -9.81 7.13
CA SER A 84 -11.51 -10.45 7.29
C SER A 84 -11.76 -10.78 8.76
N GLU A 85 -12.99 -10.67 9.22
CA GLU A 85 -13.37 -11.07 10.58
C GLU A 85 -13.04 -12.54 10.85
N ASP A 86 -13.14 -13.37 9.83
CA ASP A 86 -12.90 -14.81 9.93
C ASP A 86 -11.43 -15.18 9.89
N THR A 87 -10.53 -14.23 9.63
CA THR A 87 -9.11 -14.50 9.56
C THR A 87 -8.53 -14.67 10.97
N GLU A 88 -7.88 -15.82 11.21
CA GLU A 88 -7.25 -16.10 12.49
C GLU A 88 -6.22 -15.00 12.86
N GLY A 89 -6.34 -14.46 14.06
CA GLY A 89 -5.44 -13.40 14.53
C GLY A 89 -5.79 -11.99 14.06
N ALA A 90 -6.90 -11.81 13.33
CA ALA A 90 -7.31 -10.49 12.84
C ALA A 90 -7.51 -9.48 13.96
N GLU A 91 -7.99 -9.91 15.10
CA GLU A 91 -8.22 -9.07 16.27
C GLU A 91 -6.96 -8.38 16.79
N ASN A 92 -5.79 -8.97 16.54
CA ASN A 92 -4.50 -8.40 16.94
C ASN A 92 -4.10 -7.18 16.10
N ASN A 93 -4.78 -6.96 14.98
CA ASN A 93 -4.49 -5.88 14.06
C ASN A 93 -5.48 -4.71 14.14
N LEU A 94 -6.41 -4.77 15.10
CA LEU A 94 -7.44 -3.73 15.23
C LEU A 94 -6.84 -2.38 15.60
N TYR A 95 -5.77 -2.38 16.38
CA TYR A 95 -5.11 -1.15 16.81
C TYR A 95 -3.65 -1.12 16.38
N ASP A 96 -3.17 0.08 16.11
CA ASP A 96 -1.75 0.32 15.84
C ASP A 96 -0.96 0.15 17.15
N THR A 97 0.04 -0.70 17.14
CA THR A 97 0.88 -0.98 18.32
C THR A 97 1.98 0.05 18.57
N ARG A 98 2.08 1.07 17.73
CA ARG A 98 3.04 2.15 17.95
C ARG A 98 2.66 2.97 19.17
N PRO A 99 3.67 3.52 19.91
CA PRO A 99 3.39 4.37 21.07
C PRO A 99 2.48 5.57 20.74
N HIS A 100 2.65 6.14 19.55
CA HIS A 100 1.75 7.17 19.01
C HIS A 100 1.90 7.27 17.49
N PRO A 101 0.85 7.77 16.80
CA PRO A 101 0.88 7.93 15.35
C PRO A 101 2.01 8.85 14.87
N GLY A 102 2.46 8.63 13.66
CA GLY A 102 3.47 9.50 13.02
C GLY A 102 4.91 9.16 13.34
N LEU A 103 5.18 8.16 14.19
CA LEU A 103 6.54 7.73 14.44
C LEU A 103 7.18 7.14 13.18
N PRO A 104 8.49 7.33 12.99
CA PRO A 104 9.22 6.72 11.89
C PRO A 104 9.12 5.19 11.91
N ALA A 105 9.29 4.58 10.75
CA ALA A 105 9.16 3.13 10.61
C ALA A 105 10.14 2.35 11.50
N TRP A 106 11.30 2.91 11.80
CA TRP A 106 12.30 2.26 12.66
C TRP A 106 11.88 2.13 14.13
N PHE A 107 10.85 2.88 14.56
CA PHE A 107 10.25 2.69 15.87
C PHE A 107 9.40 1.41 15.95
N LYS A 108 9.05 0.83 14.82
CA LYS A 108 8.20 -0.35 14.77
C LYS A 108 9.06 -1.59 14.90
N ARG A 109 8.68 -2.46 15.80
CA ARG A 109 9.36 -3.77 15.92
C ARG A 109 9.07 -4.67 14.71
N LYS A 110 7.93 -4.45 14.07
CA LYS A 110 7.51 -5.14 12.84
C LYS A 110 7.28 -4.10 11.77
N SER A 111 7.53 -4.46 10.51
CA SER A 111 7.19 -3.59 9.40
C SER A 111 5.67 -3.42 9.32
N TYR A 112 5.22 -2.25 8.88
CA TYR A 112 3.82 -1.96 8.60
C TYR A 112 3.66 -1.64 7.13
N CYS A 113 2.47 -1.88 6.61
CA CYS A 113 2.17 -1.62 5.22
C CYS A 113 2.26 -0.14 4.87
#